data_d0c5df0dcd840293b1ae105468f6f269
#
_entry.id   d0c5df0dcd840293b1ae105468f6f269
#
_cell.length_a   1.000
_cell.length_b   1.000
_cell.length_c   1.000
_cell.angle_alpha   90.00
_cell.angle_beta   90.00
_cell.angle_gamma   90.00
#
_symmetry.space_group_name_H-M   'P 1'
#
loop_
_entity.id
_entity.type
_entity.pdbx_description
1 polymer ?
#
loop_
_entity_poly.entity_id
_entity_poly.type
_entity_poly.pdbx_seq_one_letter_code
_entity_poly.pdbx_strand_id
1 'polypeptide(L)'
;MSFRYLFLVLLLFIAPSFVEAKQPNVIIFLVDDLGWADISLRGAEIDTPAINSLFTEGLTLDRFYATPICSPTRAALMTGRDALRLGMSYSVVMPWMNNGVHPDEHFMPESFQAAGYQTAMVGKWHLGHSQEIFHPNARGFDDFYGHMHTEVGYFPPFANQGGIDFQRNGVTISDEGYETFLLADEATRWIETRDKERPFFLYMPFIAPHSPLEAPDNLVEKYADLEDKRELTRSISIDRSRTLNGFSPSARPIYAAVVDGLDQAIGQVLATLESEGIDEETIILFSSDNGGAAYAGGGADNFPLRGGKGDTYEGGIRVIAAMKWKGKIDANSNFSSIMTVMDVFPTLASASNVPMLNTKEIWGRDMWPAIRDSKDVSLSKEVYFASETPNYGEFHTTVFNDKWKLVQVITSSLLEINVDNQLFNINTDPNEYKNLASKYPKLVELMADKIRRWRALHPISGIRAQLVPPPGWRAPKDWTSYTIPLNELQDDASLGFGAHAHQILDYLIKDHGRIIYDCKPGDWEQGKCIAPKKPENHQH
;
A
#
# COMPACT_ATOMS: atom_id res chain seq x y z
N MET A 1 -58.19 67.86 6.87
CA MET A 1 -57.56 67.07 5.84
C MET A 1 -56.16 66.71 6.33
N SER A 2 -55.94 65.48 6.89
CA SER A 2 -54.67 65.00 7.42
C SER A 2 -54.09 63.96 6.45
N PHE A 3 -52.97 64.26 5.80
CA PHE A 3 -52.22 63.32 4.99
C PHE A 3 -51.26 62.52 5.92
N ARG A 4 -51.51 61.20 6.08
CA ARG A 4 -50.59 60.27 6.71
C ARG A 4 -49.66 59.68 5.63
N TYR A 5 -48.38 59.99 5.70
CA TYR A 5 -47.33 59.33 4.90
C TYR A 5 -46.99 58.00 5.53
N LEU A 6 -47.24 56.91 4.79
CA LEU A 6 -46.85 55.56 5.15
C LEU A 6 -45.44 55.33 4.59
N PHE A 7 -44.42 55.29 5.49
CA PHE A 7 -43.06 54.91 5.12
C PHE A 7 -42.99 53.39 5.07
N LEU A 8 -42.87 52.81 3.88
CA LEU A 8 -42.59 51.39 3.69
C LEU A 8 -41.07 51.17 3.83
N VAL A 9 -40.59 50.61 4.96
CA VAL A 9 -39.19 50.21 5.14
C VAL A 9 -39.01 48.86 4.49
N LEU A 10 -38.34 48.82 3.33
CA LEU A 10 -37.97 47.62 2.63
C LEU A 10 -36.72 47.04 3.33
N LEU A 11 -36.89 46.05 4.21
CA LEU A 11 -35.81 45.27 4.80
C LEU A 11 -35.28 44.30 3.74
N LEU A 12 -34.18 44.69 3.09
CA LEU A 12 -33.36 43.77 2.29
C LEU A 12 -32.72 42.73 3.22
N PHE A 13 -33.30 41.53 3.25
CA PHE A 13 -32.63 40.36 3.80
C PHE A 13 -31.44 39.99 2.89
N ILE A 14 -30.23 40.43 3.24
CA ILE A 14 -29.00 39.87 2.71
C ILE A 14 -28.87 38.52 3.37
N ALA A 15 -29.34 37.47 2.70
CA ALA A 15 -29.01 36.12 3.07
C ALA A 15 -27.48 35.98 2.97
N PRO A 16 -26.79 35.53 4.03
CA PRO A 16 -25.37 35.23 3.90
C PRO A 16 -25.26 34.13 2.84
N SER A 17 -24.62 34.44 1.72
CA SER A 17 -24.17 33.43 0.77
C SER A 17 -23.14 32.61 1.53
N PHE A 18 -23.53 31.44 2.02
CA PHE A 18 -22.56 30.43 2.42
C PHE A 18 -21.78 30.10 1.14
N VAL A 19 -20.59 30.66 1.01
CA VAL A 19 -19.60 30.14 0.08
C VAL A 19 -19.27 28.77 0.62
N GLU A 20 -19.85 27.73 0.02
CA GLU A 20 -19.47 26.36 0.28
C GLU A 20 -17.96 26.26 0.01
N ALA A 21 -17.21 25.86 1.02
CA ALA A 21 -15.75 25.79 0.88
C ALA A 21 -15.46 24.78 -0.25
N LYS A 22 -14.73 25.23 -1.27
CA LYS A 22 -14.34 24.39 -2.41
C LYS A 22 -13.65 23.13 -1.88
N GLN A 23 -14.13 21.97 -2.33
CA GLN A 23 -13.52 20.71 -1.96
C GLN A 23 -12.09 20.64 -2.53
N PRO A 24 -11.09 20.18 -1.75
CA PRO A 24 -9.71 20.09 -2.21
C PRO A 24 -9.54 19.00 -3.27
N ASN A 25 -8.59 19.20 -4.16
CA ASN A 25 -8.05 18.12 -4.97
C ASN A 25 -7.26 17.13 -4.07
N VAL A 26 -7.11 15.90 -4.51
CA VAL A 26 -6.34 14.89 -3.80
C VAL A 26 -5.38 14.20 -4.77
N ILE A 27 -4.11 14.12 -4.39
CA ILE A 27 -3.09 13.32 -5.08
C ILE A 27 -2.48 12.33 -4.08
N ILE A 28 -2.35 11.07 -4.50
CA ILE A 28 -1.60 10.05 -3.78
C ILE A 28 -0.46 9.59 -4.66
N PHE A 29 0.78 9.93 -4.30
CA PHE A 29 1.99 9.31 -4.83
C PHE A 29 2.30 8.07 -4.00
N LEU A 30 2.16 6.89 -4.59
CA LEU A 30 2.58 5.63 -3.99
C LEU A 30 3.76 5.09 -4.79
N VAL A 31 4.92 4.96 -4.16
CA VAL A 31 6.13 4.44 -4.83
C VAL A 31 6.39 3.00 -4.39
N ASP A 32 7.01 2.20 -5.26
CA ASP A 32 7.15 0.76 -5.07
C ASP A 32 8.58 0.41 -4.64
N ASP A 33 8.73 -0.20 -3.47
CA ASP A 33 10.02 -0.66 -2.93
C ASP A 33 11.04 0.43 -2.54
N LEU A 34 10.63 1.66 -2.24
CA LEU A 34 11.54 2.70 -1.80
C LEU A 34 11.96 2.46 -0.33
N GLY A 35 13.27 2.36 -0.09
CA GLY A 35 13.82 2.14 1.24
C GLY A 35 13.71 3.37 2.16
N TRP A 36 13.70 3.09 3.47
CA TRP A 36 13.60 4.12 4.51
C TRP A 36 14.68 5.20 4.42
N ALA A 37 15.90 4.82 4.05
CA ALA A 37 17.06 5.71 3.98
C ALA A 37 17.32 6.26 2.56
N ASP A 38 16.47 6.02 1.57
CA ASP A 38 16.78 6.25 0.16
C ASP A 38 16.42 7.64 -0.38
N ILE A 39 16.18 8.61 0.50
CA ILE A 39 16.00 10.02 0.12
C ILE A 39 17.10 10.89 0.72
N SER A 40 17.54 11.94 0.01
CA SER A 40 18.62 12.81 0.48
C SER A 40 18.32 13.52 1.81
N LEU A 41 17.06 13.77 2.12
CA LEU A 41 16.65 14.30 3.43
C LEU A 41 17.02 13.35 4.60
N ARG A 42 17.21 12.06 4.34
CA ARG A 42 17.64 11.04 5.31
C ARG A 42 19.10 10.63 5.16
N GLY A 43 19.84 11.35 4.33
CA GLY A 43 21.28 11.16 4.15
C GLY A 43 21.66 10.22 3.02
N ALA A 44 20.71 9.85 2.13
CA ALA A 44 21.07 9.15 0.91
C ALA A 44 21.93 10.04 0.00
N GLU A 45 22.77 9.39 -0.75
CA GLU A 45 23.59 9.98 -1.81
C GLU A 45 22.81 10.25 -3.10
N ILE A 46 21.52 10.03 -3.08
CA ILE A 46 20.60 10.17 -4.21
C ILE A 46 19.95 11.54 -4.17
N ASP A 47 19.92 12.25 -5.28
CA ASP A 47 19.23 13.54 -5.36
C ASP A 47 17.71 13.35 -5.38
N THR A 48 17.02 13.89 -4.36
CA THR A 48 15.56 13.78 -4.23
C THR A 48 14.92 15.11 -3.78
N PRO A 49 15.18 16.24 -4.47
CA PRO A 49 14.69 17.55 -4.04
C PRO A 49 13.16 17.67 -4.06
N ALA A 50 12.48 17.07 -5.04
CA ALA A 50 11.02 17.13 -5.14
C ALA A 50 10.36 16.30 -4.03
N ILE A 51 10.83 15.08 -3.79
CA ILE A 51 10.37 14.25 -2.68
C ILE A 51 10.65 14.96 -1.35
N ASN A 52 11.85 15.50 -1.15
CA ASN A 52 12.18 16.24 0.07
C ASN A 52 11.25 17.43 0.33
N SER A 53 10.79 18.12 -0.72
CA SER A 53 9.87 19.24 -0.57
C SER A 53 8.55 18.83 0.08
N LEU A 54 8.06 17.62 -0.19
CA LEU A 54 6.84 17.10 0.42
C LEU A 54 6.95 16.96 1.95
N PHE A 55 8.17 16.69 2.46
CA PHE A 55 8.45 16.61 3.89
C PHE A 55 8.70 17.98 4.49
N THR A 56 9.48 18.83 3.82
CA THR A 56 9.88 20.14 4.37
C THR A 56 8.78 21.19 4.27
N GLU A 57 7.89 21.06 3.30
CA GLU A 57 6.72 21.93 3.11
C GLU A 57 5.41 21.31 3.64
N GLY A 58 5.48 20.08 4.14
CA GLY A 58 4.37 19.33 4.69
C GLY A 58 4.65 18.74 6.06
N LEU A 59 3.95 17.66 6.35
CA LEU A 59 3.99 16.89 7.58
C LEU A 59 4.68 15.55 7.33
N THR A 60 5.76 15.26 8.07
CA THR A 60 6.33 13.92 8.11
C THR A 60 5.42 12.99 8.93
N LEU A 61 4.97 11.89 8.35
CA LEU A 61 4.27 10.82 9.05
C LEU A 61 5.31 9.81 9.58
N ASP A 62 5.90 10.11 10.74
CA ASP A 62 7.09 9.40 11.24
C ASP A 62 6.86 7.92 11.51
N ARG A 63 5.65 7.56 11.94
CA ARG A 63 5.26 6.17 12.23
C ARG A 63 4.14 5.72 11.29
N PHE A 64 4.40 5.78 9.98
CA PHE A 64 3.48 5.31 8.95
C PHE A 64 3.81 3.88 8.55
N TYR A 65 2.80 3.01 8.57
CA TYR A 65 2.96 1.58 8.37
C TYR A 65 2.15 1.08 7.17
N ALA A 66 2.83 0.35 6.31
CA ALA A 66 2.27 -0.40 5.19
C ALA A 66 2.37 -1.90 5.43
N THR A 67 1.68 -2.72 4.64
CA THR A 67 1.94 -4.15 4.66
C THR A 67 3.31 -4.45 4.03
N PRO A 68 3.94 -5.60 4.32
CA PRO A 68 5.30 -5.84 3.86
C PRO A 68 5.44 -6.14 2.36
N ILE A 69 4.35 -6.14 1.60
CA ILE A 69 4.32 -6.44 0.16
C ILE A 69 3.23 -5.64 -0.58
N CYS A 70 3.40 -5.48 -1.91
CA CYS A 70 2.65 -4.54 -2.76
C CYS A 70 1.12 -4.72 -2.77
N SER A 71 0.57 -5.86 -3.29
CA SER A 71 -0.89 -6.03 -3.44
C SER A 71 -1.67 -5.86 -2.15
N PRO A 72 -1.23 -6.42 -1.00
CA PRO A 72 -1.89 -6.20 0.29
C PRO A 72 -1.94 -4.73 0.70
N THR A 73 -0.85 -3.98 0.51
CA THR A 73 -0.81 -2.54 0.80
C THR A 73 -1.79 -1.77 -0.08
N ARG A 74 -1.76 -2.02 -1.38
CA ARG A 74 -2.65 -1.36 -2.35
C ARG A 74 -4.12 -1.67 -2.07
N ALA A 75 -4.44 -2.93 -1.71
CA ALA A 75 -5.79 -3.32 -1.32
C ALA A 75 -6.25 -2.62 -0.03
N ALA A 76 -5.40 -2.58 1.00
CA ALA A 76 -5.69 -1.92 2.27
C ALA A 76 -5.82 -0.38 2.11
N LEU A 77 -4.97 0.24 1.28
CA LEU A 77 -5.03 1.66 0.93
C LEU A 77 -6.36 2.02 0.26
N MET A 78 -6.75 1.25 -0.76
CA MET A 78 -7.96 1.53 -1.54
C MET A 78 -9.25 1.29 -0.77
N THR A 79 -9.27 0.35 0.19
CA THR A 79 -10.49 -0.05 0.88
C THR A 79 -10.61 0.46 2.31
N GLY A 80 -9.52 0.91 2.93
CA GLY A 80 -9.47 1.22 4.37
C GLY A 80 -9.64 0.00 5.27
N ARG A 81 -9.48 -1.21 4.72
CA ARG A 81 -9.70 -2.48 5.40
C ARG A 81 -8.41 -3.27 5.59
N ASP A 82 -8.43 -4.14 6.59
CA ASP A 82 -7.33 -5.06 6.86
C ASP A 82 -7.15 -6.04 5.68
N ALA A 83 -5.94 -6.06 5.09
CA ALA A 83 -5.60 -6.91 3.95
C ALA A 83 -5.88 -8.40 4.20
N LEU A 84 -5.78 -8.86 5.45
CA LEU A 84 -6.11 -10.24 5.80
C LEU A 84 -7.60 -10.54 5.58
N ARG A 85 -8.47 -9.64 5.98
CA ARG A 85 -9.93 -9.79 5.81
C ARG A 85 -10.36 -9.68 4.35
N LEU A 86 -9.55 -9.02 3.53
CA LEU A 86 -9.71 -8.98 2.07
C LEU A 86 -9.23 -10.28 1.39
N GLY A 87 -8.58 -11.18 2.15
CA GLY A 87 -7.94 -12.35 1.60
C GLY A 87 -6.64 -12.07 0.83
N MET A 88 -6.02 -10.92 1.06
CA MET A 88 -4.87 -10.43 0.29
C MET A 88 -3.55 -10.42 1.08
N SER A 89 -3.54 -10.78 2.39
CA SER A 89 -2.41 -10.50 3.28
C SER A 89 -1.14 -11.29 3.01
N TYR A 90 -1.26 -12.47 2.43
CA TYR A 90 -0.16 -13.43 2.38
C TYR A 90 0.66 -13.38 1.10
N SER A 91 0.10 -12.87 0.02
CA SER A 91 0.75 -12.86 -1.28
C SER A 91 0.27 -11.72 -2.15
N VAL A 92 1.01 -11.48 -3.22
CA VAL A 92 0.60 -10.58 -4.31
C VAL A 92 -0.23 -11.33 -5.35
N VAL A 93 -0.96 -10.60 -6.18
CA VAL A 93 -1.67 -11.16 -7.34
C VAL A 93 -0.66 -11.45 -8.43
N MET A 94 -0.35 -12.74 -8.64
CA MET A 94 0.58 -13.17 -9.70
C MET A 94 -0.10 -13.21 -11.08
N PRO A 95 0.66 -13.06 -12.18
CA PRO A 95 0.09 -13.03 -13.52
C PRO A 95 -0.73 -14.27 -13.93
N TRP A 96 -0.49 -15.40 -13.29
CA TRP A 96 -1.23 -16.65 -13.53
C TRP A 96 -2.41 -16.87 -12.60
N MET A 97 -2.73 -15.90 -11.74
CA MET A 97 -3.89 -15.94 -10.85
C MET A 97 -5.08 -15.24 -11.51
N ASN A 98 -6.28 -15.78 -11.27
CA ASN A 98 -7.53 -15.24 -11.81
C ASN A 98 -8.35 -14.46 -10.76
N ASN A 99 -7.78 -14.19 -9.59
CA ASN A 99 -8.44 -13.46 -8.52
C ASN A 99 -7.93 -12.00 -8.41
N GLY A 100 -8.66 -11.22 -7.63
CA GLY A 100 -8.36 -9.84 -7.27
C GLY A 100 -9.06 -9.47 -5.98
N VAL A 101 -9.16 -8.20 -5.65
CA VAL A 101 -9.98 -7.74 -4.53
C VAL A 101 -11.45 -7.98 -4.84
N HIS A 102 -12.16 -8.61 -3.90
CA HIS A 102 -13.56 -9.02 -4.10
C HIS A 102 -14.44 -7.84 -4.57
N PRO A 103 -15.35 -8.05 -5.54
CA PRO A 103 -16.19 -6.98 -6.09
C PRO A 103 -17.07 -6.26 -5.07
N ASP A 104 -17.46 -6.93 -3.98
CA ASP A 104 -18.25 -6.34 -2.89
C ASP A 104 -17.46 -5.38 -1.99
N GLU A 105 -16.15 -5.29 -2.17
CA GLU A 105 -15.33 -4.32 -1.45
C GLU A 105 -15.48 -2.95 -2.11
N HIS A 106 -15.68 -1.92 -1.28
CA HIS A 106 -15.81 -0.54 -1.73
C HIS A 106 -14.43 0.13 -1.75
N PHE A 107 -14.07 0.73 -2.87
CA PHE A 107 -12.80 1.41 -3.05
C PHE A 107 -12.93 2.92 -2.81
N MET A 108 -11.87 3.51 -2.30
CA MET A 108 -11.79 4.96 -2.04
C MET A 108 -12.19 5.82 -3.25
N PRO A 109 -11.70 5.59 -4.49
CA PRO A 109 -12.11 6.40 -5.64
C PRO A 109 -13.61 6.33 -5.94
N GLU A 110 -14.31 5.22 -5.62
CA GLU A 110 -15.76 5.14 -5.80
C GLU A 110 -16.50 6.16 -4.92
N SER A 111 -16.02 6.41 -3.68
CA SER A 111 -16.56 7.46 -2.81
C SER A 111 -16.29 8.87 -3.35
N PHE A 112 -15.07 9.12 -3.84
CA PHE A 112 -14.72 10.40 -4.42
C PHE A 112 -15.49 10.67 -5.71
N GLN A 113 -15.61 9.69 -6.60
CA GLN A 113 -16.41 9.78 -7.83
C GLN A 113 -17.88 10.11 -7.52
N ALA A 114 -18.48 9.40 -6.55
CA ALA A 114 -19.87 9.66 -6.12
C ALA A 114 -20.05 11.04 -5.48
N ALA A 115 -18.99 11.64 -4.91
CA ALA A 115 -18.98 13.00 -4.39
C ALA A 115 -18.73 14.06 -5.48
N GLY A 116 -18.66 13.68 -6.76
CA GLY A 116 -18.51 14.59 -7.90
C GLY A 116 -17.07 14.87 -8.34
N TYR A 117 -16.09 14.19 -7.75
CA TYR A 117 -14.70 14.27 -8.21
C TYR A 117 -14.52 13.66 -9.59
N GLN A 118 -13.58 14.19 -10.38
CA GLN A 118 -12.97 13.49 -11.48
C GLN A 118 -11.91 12.55 -10.92
N THR A 119 -11.88 11.31 -11.34
CA THR A 119 -10.98 10.31 -10.74
C THR A 119 -10.06 9.72 -11.78
N ALA A 120 -8.75 9.73 -11.52
CA ALA A 120 -7.78 9.12 -12.41
C ALA A 120 -6.77 8.27 -11.66
N MET A 121 -6.30 7.24 -12.35
CA MET A 121 -5.18 6.42 -11.93
C MET A 121 -4.12 6.41 -13.03
N VAL A 122 -2.87 6.71 -12.65
CA VAL A 122 -1.73 6.74 -13.57
C VAL A 122 -0.59 5.91 -12.97
N GLY A 123 -0.38 4.70 -13.47
CA GLY A 123 0.68 3.78 -13.02
C GLY A 123 0.23 2.33 -12.75
N LYS A 124 0.87 1.67 -11.78
CA LYS A 124 0.74 0.25 -11.44
C LYS A 124 -0.53 -0.06 -10.63
N TRP A 125 -1.38 -0.98 -11.14
CA TRP A 125 -2.59 -1.41 -10.44
C TRP A 125 -2.35 -2.50 -9.37
N HIS A 126 -2.05 -3.70 -9.80
CA HIS A 126 -1.69 -4.89 -9.00
C HIS A 126 -2.78 -5.42 -8.05
N LEU A 127 -4.06 -5.21 -8.36
CA LEU A 127 -5.21 -5.65 -7.54
C LEU A 127 -6.17 -6.62 -8.26
N GLY A 128 -5.73 -7.22 -9.36
CA GLY A 128 -6.49 -8.13 -10.21
C GLY A 128 -6.49 -7.67 -11.67
N HIS A 129 -6.52 -8.63 -12.61
CA HIS A 129 -6.32 -8.35 -14.03
C HIS A 129 -7.15 -9.27 -14.95
N SER A 130 -7.57 -10.43 -14.45
CA SER A 130 -8.17 -11.47 -15.28
C SER A 130 -9.62 -11.19 -15.69
N GLN A 131 -10.26 -10.21 -15.08
CA GLN A 131 -11.68 -9.91 -15.30
C GLN A 131 -11.89 -8.39 -15.27
N GLU A 132 -12.83 -7.91 -16.10
CA GLU A 132 -13.14 -6.48 -16.21
C GLU A 132 -13.56 -5.86 -14.88
N ILE A 133 -14.24 -6.63 -14.00
CA ILE A 133 -14.65 -6.18 -12.67
C ILE A 133 -13.48 -5.82 -11.75
N PHE A 134 -12.28 -6.32 -12.04
CA PHE A 134 -11.06 -5.97 -11.30
C PHE A 134 -10.33 -4.77 -11.90
N HIS A 135 -10.72 -4.32 -13.10
CA HIS A 135 -10.07 -3.22 -13.79
C HIS A 135 -10.27 -1.90 -13.05
N PRO A 136 -9.27 -0.98 -13.02
CA PRO A 136 -9.39 0.32 -12.36
C PRO A 136 -10.66 1.09 -12.71
N ASN A 137 -11.06 1.10 -13.99
CA ASN A 137 -12.28 1.78 -14.43
C ASN A 137 -13.58 1.16 -13.85
N ALA A 138 -13.56 -0.12 -13.48
CA ALA A 138 -14.66 -0.76 -12.77
C ALA A 138 -14.61 -0.53 -11.25
N ARG A 139 -13.57 0.15 -10.75
CA ARG A 139 -13.29 0.38 -9.32
C ARG A 139 -13.23 1.87 -8.97
N GLY A 140 -13.99 2.70 -9.71
CA GLY A 140 -14.20 4.10 -9.40
C GLY A 140 -13.20 5.08 -10.02
N PHE A 141 -12.39 4.66 -10.98
CA PHE A 141 -11.56 5.57 -11.76
C PHE A 141 -12.21 5.86 -13.13
N ASP A 142 -12.41 7.14 -13.43
CA ASP A 142 -12.90 7.58 -14.74
C ASP A 142 -11.86 7.34 -15.83
N ASP A 143 -10.57 7.60 -15.49
CA ASP A 143 -9.43 7.44 -16.38
C ASP A 143 -8.37 6.51 -15.77
N PHE A 144 -7.80 5.65 -16.62
CA PHE A 144 -6.68 4.78 -16.28
C PHE A 144 -5.61 4.81 -17.36
N TYR A 145 -4.35 5.02 -16.96
CA TYR A 145 -3.16 4.91 -17.80
C TYR A 145 -2.06 4.20 -17.04
N GLY A 146 -1.55 3.08 -17.56
CA GLY A 146 -0.50 2.30 -16.88
C GLY A 146 -0.63 0.80 -17.11
N HIS A 147 -0.21 0.01 -16.11
CA HIS A 147 -0.15 -1.45 -16.21
C HIS A 147 -0.86 -2.17 -15.06
N MET A 148 -1.29 -3.41 -15.34
CA MET A 148 -2.13 -4.19 -14.41
C MET A 148 -1.33 -5.04 -13.44
N HIS A 149 -0.10 -5.43 -13.80
CA HIS A 149 0.68 -6.44 -13.07
C HIS A 149 1.75 -5.85 -12.15
N THR A 150 2.52 -6.79 -11.57
CA THR A 150 3.53 -6.51 -10.55
C THR A 150 4.73 -5.76 -11.09
N GLU A 151 5.23 -6.13 -12.25
CA GLU A 151 6.44 -5.58 -12.84
C GLU A 151 6.35 -5.57 -14.37
N VAL A 152 6.82 -4.47 -14.93
CA VAL A 152 7.08 -4.29 -16.36
C VAL A 152 8.48 -3.70 -16.52
N GLY A 153 9.09 -3.77 -17.70
CA GLY A 153 10.32 -3.00 -17.97
C GLY A 153 10.03 -1.49 -17.95
N TYR A 154 11.04 -0.69 -17.67
CA TYR A 154 10.92 0.78 -17.71
C TYR A 154 11.00 1.36 -19.11
N PHE A 155 11.34 0.54 -20.10
CA PHE A 155 11.37 0.90 -21.51
C PHE A 155 10.55 -0.09 -22.35
N PRO A 156 10.03 0.34 -23.51
CA PRO A 156 9.28 -0.56 -24.39
C PRO A 156 10.06 -1.80 -24.82
N PRO A 157 9.39 -2.95 -25.02
CA PRO A 157 7.98 -3.15 -24.78
C PRO A 157 7.67 -3.26 -23.29
N PHE A 158 6.65 -2.54 -22.81
CA PHE A 158 6.17 -2.68 -21.44
C PHE A 158 5.43 -4.00 -21.29
N ALA A 159 6.14 -5.04 -20.90
CA ALA A 159 5.63 -6.39 -20.90
C ALA A 159 5.82 -7.11 -19.57
N ASN A 160 4.83 -7.92 -19.19
CA ASN A 160 4.91 -8.83 -18.05
C ASN A 160 4.85 -10.26 -18.56
N GLN A 161 5.80 -11.11 -18.15
CA GLN A 161 5.91 -12.52 -18.58
C GLN A 161 5.87 -12.70 -20.11
N GLY A 162 6.24 -11.68 -20.88
CA GLY A 162 6.25 -11.67 -22.35
C GLY A 162 4.97 -11.18 -23.03
N GLY A 163 3.92 -10.87 -22.27
CA GLY A 163 2.71 -10.20 -22.77
C GLY A 163 2.76 -8.68 -22.54
N ILE A 164 2.30 -7.89 -23.49
CA ILE A 164 2.24 -6.43 -23.37
C ILE A 164 1.25 -6.05 -22.26
N ASP A 165 1.71 -5.26 -21.30
CA ASP A 165 0.93 -4.80 -20.16
C ASP A 165 1.08 -3.29 -19.99
N PHE A 166 0.63 -2.52 -20.97
CA PHE A 166 0.55 -1.07 -20.87
C PHE A 166 -0.68 -0.59 -21.64
N GLN A 167 -1.53 0.18 -20.98
CA GLN A 167 -2.85 0.47 -21.51
C GLN A 167 -3.42 1.82 -21.09
N ARG A 168 -4.41 2.28 -21.85
CA ARG A 168 -5.30 3.39 -21.52
C ARG A 168 -6.74 2.90 -21.53
N ASN A 169 -7.43 2.93 -20.38
CA ASN A 169 -8.85 2.57 -20.24
C ASN A 169 -9.20 1.22 -20.92
N GLY A 170 -8.41 0.18 -20.65
CA GLY A 170 -8.64 -1.16 -21.22
C GLY A 170 -8.19 -1.35 -22.67
N VAL A 171 -7.49 -0.39 -23.26
CA VAL A 171 -6.93 -0.49 -24.60
C VAL A 171 -5.41 -0.44 -24.52
N THR A 172 -4.76 -1.47 -25.05
CA THR A 172 -3.29 -1.55 -25.14
C THR A 172 -2.73 -0.37 -25.94
N ILE A 173 -1.67 0.23 -25.41
CA ILE A 173 -0.94 1.32 -26.06
C ILE A 173 0.54 0.95 -26.22
N SER A 174 1.24 1.66 -27.11
CA SER A 174 2.66 1.45 -27.41
C SER A 174 3.40 2.79 -27.38
N ASP A 175 3.30 3.49 -26.27
CA ASP A 175 4.01 4.75 -26.07
C ASP A 175 5.53 4.49 -25.97
N GLU A 176 6.33 5.41 -26.50
CA GLU A 176 7.78 5.32 -26.51
C GLU A 176 8.36 6.21 -25.41
N GLY A 177 9.30 5.72 -24.63
CA GLY A 177 9.97 6.50 -23.59
C GLY A 177 10.25 5.71 -22.32
N TYR A 178 10.70 6.43 -21.29
CA TYR A 178 10.91 5.91 -19.95
C TYR A 178 9.60 5.92 -19.17
N GLU A 179 9.13 4.78 -18.69
CA GLU A 179 7.81 4.58 -18.08
C GLU A 179 7.49 5.65 -17.03
N THR A 180 8.40 5.88 -16.10
CA THR A 180 8.22 6.82 -15.00
C THR A 180 7.97 8.26 -15.50
N PHE A 181 8.62 8.68 -16.59
CA PHE A 181 8.36 9.99 -17.21
C PHE A 181 7.06 10.00 -18.01
N LEU A 182 6.71 8.92 -18.69
CA LEU A 182 5.41 8.80 -19.37
C LEU A 182 4.24 8.93 -18.38
N LEU A 183 4.38 8.38 -17.16
CA LEU A 183 3.37 8.55 -16.10
C LEU A 183 3.25 10.03 -15.67
N ALA A 184 4.38 10.71 -15.51
CA ALA A 184 4.38 12.15 -15.16
C ALA A 184 3.79 13.02 -16.26
N ASP A 185 4.14 12.73 -17.52
CA ASP A 185 3.60 13.42 -18.70
C ASP A 185 2.08 13.25 -18.80
N GLU A 186 1.60 12.03 -18.60
CA GLU A 186 0.16 11.74 -18.61
C GLU A 186 -0.58 12.43 -17.46
N ALA A 187 -0.03 12.40 -16.25
CA ALA A 187 -0.62 13.08 -15.09
C ALA A 187 -0.68 14.61 -15.32
N THR A 188 0.41 15.20 -15.84
CA THR A 188 0.48 16.61 -16.21
C THR A 188 -0.61 16.95 -17.23
N ARG A 189 -0.64 16.22 -18.35
CA ARG A 189 -1.66 16.40 -19.40
C ARG A 189 -3.07 16.29 -18.81
N TRP A 190 -3.33 15.30 -17.96
CA TRP A 190 -4.64 15.09 -17.36
C TRP A 190 -5.04 16.23 -16.44
N ILE A 191 -4.11 16.73 -15.60
CA ILE A 191 -4.34 17.88 -14.71
C ILE A 191 -4.65 19.14 -15.55
N GLU A 192 -3.91 19.40 -16.62
CA GLU A 192 -4.10 20.57 -17.49
C GLU A 192 -5.43 20.56 -18.25
N THR A 193 -5.88 19.37 -18.68
CA THR A 193 -7.07 19.19 -19.52
C THR A 193 -8.35 18.86 -18.77
N ARG A 194 -8.29 18.71 -17.43
CA ARG A 194 -9.44 18.40 -16.59
C ARG A 194 -10.54 19.44 -16.66
N ASP A 195 -11.75 19.12 -16.25
CA ASP A 195 -12.79 20.09 -15.94
C ASP A 195 -12.39 20.89 -14.67
N LYS A 196 -12.04 22.18 -14.84
CA LYS A 196 -11.51 23.05 -13.77
C LYS A 196 -12.57 23.44 -12.72
N GLU A 197 -13.85 23.20 -13.00
CA GLU A 197 -14.97 23.47 -12.08
C GLU A 197 -15.18 22.32 -11.06
N ARG A 198 -14.56 21.17 -11.29
CA ARG A 198 -14.67 19.98 -10.43
C ARG A 198 -13.36 19.69 -9.70
N PRO A 199 -13.41 19.26 -8.45
CA PRO A 199 -12.23 18.72 -7.79
C PRO A 199 -11.82 17.40 -8.42
N PHE A 200 -10.57 16.96 -8.18
CA PHE A 200 -10.09 15.69 -8.68
C PHE A 200 -9.43 14.83 -7.59
N PHE A 201 -9.47 13.52 -7.83
CA PHE A 201 -8.74 12.50 -7.11
C PHE A 201 -7.80 11.79 -8.09
N LEU A 202 -6.49 11.96 -7.90
CA LEU A 202 -5.45 11.36 -8.73
C LEU A 202 -4.62 10.38 -7.91
N TYR A 203 -4.62 9.12 -8.29
CA TYR A 203 -3.76 8.08 -7.73
C TYR A 203 -2.62 7.80 -8.69
N MET A 204 -1.38 8.05 -8.25
CA MET A 204 -0.16 7.83 -9.01
C MET A 204 0.71 6.76 -8.35
N PRO A 205 0.41 5.48 -8.58
CA PRO A 205 1.23 4.37 -8.11
C PRO A 205 2.36 4.09 -9.10
N PHE A 206 3.52 4.68 -8.86
CA PHE A 206 4.72 4.40 -9.65
C PHE A 206 5.20 2.98 -9.43
N ILE A 207 5.80 2.37 -10.48
CA ILE A 207 6.58 1.14 -10.31
C ILE A 207 7.97 1.43 -9.73
N ALA A 208 8.50 2.62 -9.95
CA ALA A 208 9.81 3.03 -9.45
C ALA A 208 9.83 3.10 -7.90
N PRO A 209 10.93 2.62 -7.26
CA PRO A 209 12.13 1.99 -7.82
C PRO A 209 12.13 0.45 -7.81
N HIS A 210 11.01 -0.23 -8.04
CA HIS A 210 10.92 -1.70 -8.12
C HIS A 210 11.77 -2.28 -9.27
N SER A 211 12.29 -3.48 -9.12
CA SER A 211 12.98 -4.20 -10.20
C SER A 211 12.03 -4.60 -11.35
N PRO A 212 12.55 -4.79 -12.59
CA PRO A 212 13.95 -4.66 -13.02
C PRO A 212 14.43 -3.21 -12.95
N LEU A 213 15.71 -2.99 -12.56
CA LEU A 213 16.24 -1.63 -12.43
C LEU A 213 16.75 -1.15 -13.79
N GLU A 214 16.08 -0.15 -14.34
CA GLU A 214 16.42 0.50 -15.61
C GLU A 214 16.19 2.00 -15.47
N ALA A 215 17.08 2.82 -16.03
CA ALA A 215 16.97 4.27 -16.01
C ALA A 215 17.54 4.88 -17.29
N PRO A 216 17.20 6.12 -17.64
CA PRO A 216 17.80 6.85 -18.76
C PRO A 216 19.32 6.96 -18.62
N ASP A 217 20.04 6.87 -19.75
CA ASP A 217 21.50 6.84 -19.79
C ASP A 217 22.15 7.99 -19.02
N ASN A 218 21.62 9.19 -19.13
CA ASN A 218 22.14 10.37 -18.43
C ASN A 218 22.03 10.24 -16.89
N LEU A 219 21.02 9.55 -16.37
CA LEU A 219 20.88 9.27 -14.94
C LEU A 219 21.82 8.13 -14.52
N VAL A 220 21.97 7.11 -15.36
CA VAL A 220 22.93 6.03 -15.12
C VAL A 220 24.34 6.59 -15.06
N GLU A 221 24.72 7.47 -16.01
CA GLU A 221 26.02 8.14 -16.04
C GLU A 221 26.25 9.01 -14.79
N LYS A 222 25.23 9.73 -14.33
CA LYS A 222 25.29 10.56 -13.11
C LYS A 222 25.73 9.78 -11.87
N TYR A 223 25.29 8.53 -11.75
CA TYR A 223 25.58 7.69 -10.59
C TYR A 223 26.59 6.58 -10.86
N ALA A 224 27.25 6.57 -12.03
CA ALA A 224 28.16 5.48 -12.45
C ALA A 224 29.30 5.23 -11.45
N ASP A 225 29.84 6.28 -10.85
CA ASP A 225 30.94 6.22 -9.89
C ASP A 225 30.48 6.14 -8.43
N LEU A 226 29.16 5.96 -8.19
CA LEU A 226 28.63 5.87 -6.85
C LEU A 226 29.13 4.61 -6.15
N GLU A 227 29.90 4.79 -5.08
CA GLU A 227 30.29 3.69 -4.21
C GLU A 227 29.12 3.25 -3.33
N ASP A 228 28.82 1.97 -3.34
CA ASP A 228 27.85 1.40 -2.42
C ASP A 228 28.44 1.34 -1.00
N LYS A 229 28.11 2.36 -0.22
CA LYS A 229 28.54 2.50 1.18
C LYS A 229 27.55 1.93 2.19
N ARG A 230 26.46 1.29 1.72
CA ARG A 230 25.53 0.65 2.62
C ARG A 230 26.27 -0.38 3.45
N GLU A 231 26.17 -0.27 4.76
CA GLU A 231 26.70 -1.29 5.63
C GLU A 231 25.82 -2.53 5.53
N LEU A 232 26.26 -3.51 4.74
CA LEU A 232 25.60 -4.80 4.57
C LEU A 232 25.21 -5.46 5.89
N THR A 233 25.97 -5.17 6.94
CA THR A 233 25.72 -5.63 8.29
C THR A 233 24.50 -4.97 8.94
N ARG A 234 24.04 -3.84 8.44
CA ARG A 234 22.96 -3.06 9.08
C ARG A 234 21.56 -3.52 8.65
N SER A 235 21.34 -3.77 7.37
CA SER A 235 20.08 -4.33 6.89
C SER A 235 19.99 -5.84 7.01
N ILE A 236 21.12 -6.49 7.23
CA ILE A 236 21.33 -7.95 7.15
C ILE A 236 21.60 -8.58 8.50
N SER A 237 21.71 -7.80 9.56
CA SER A 237 22.16 -8.33 10.86
C SER A 237 21.39 -9.56 11.36
N ILE A 238 20.45 -10.07 10.57
CA ILE A 238 19.46 -11.01 11.02
C ILE A 238 19.35 -12.26 10.17
N ASP A 239 19.57 -12.16 8.87
CA ASP A 239 19.62 -13.37 8.03
C ASP A 239 20.62 -13.22 6.90
N ARG A 240 21.86 -13.61 7.19
CA ARG A 240 22.95 -13.63 6.22
C ARG A 240 22.67 -14.48 4.98
N SER A 241 21.81 -15.50 5.09
CA SER A 241 21.50 -16.39 3.97
C SER A 241 20.64 -15.72 2.91
N ARG A 242 19.76 -14.81 3.30
CA ARG A 242 18.88 -14.06 2.40
C ARG A 242 19.63 -13.05 1.55
N THR A 243 20.68 -12.49 2.10
CA THR A 243 21.40 -11.37 1.48
C THR A 243 22.47 -11.81 0.51
N LEU A 244 23.13 -12.95 0.79
CA LEU A 244 24.18 -13.46 -0.08
C LEU A 244 23.67 -13.92 -1.45
N ASN A 245 22.39 -14.28 -1.56
CA ASN A 245 21.81 -14.81 -2.79
C ASN A 245 21.16 -13.74 -3.71
N GLY A 246 20.95 -12.51 -3.25
CA GLY A 246 20.29 -11.47 -4.03
C GLY A 246 20.97 -10.11 -4.03
N PHE A 247 22.04 -9.94 -3.26
CA PHE A 247 22.73 -8.68 -3.16
C PHE A 247 23.76 -8.53 -4.29
N SER A 248 23.62 -7.48 -5.07
CA SER A 248 24.65 -6.99 -5.99
C SER A 248 25.12 -5.62 -5.53
N PRO A 249 26.38 -5.44 -5.12
CA PRO A 249 26.93 -4.11 -4.83
C PRO A 249 26.79 -3.15 -6.00
N SER A 250 26.78 -3.68 -7.23
CA SER A 250 26.62 -2.91 -8.45
C SER A 250 25.17 -2.40 -8.70
N ALA A 251 24.18 -2.84 -7.92
CA ALA A 251 22.80 -2.39 -8.11
C ALA A 251 22.51 -1.02 -7.51
N ARG A 252 23.31 -0.54 -6.55
CA ARG A 252 23.09 0.76 -5.91
C ARG A 252 23.16 1.94 -6.89
N PRO A 253 24.13 2.02 -7.82
CA PRO A 253 24.18 3.10 -8.81
C PRO A 253 22.93 3.16 -9.69
N ILE A 254 22.50 2.03 -10.25
CA ILE A 254 21.31 2.00 -11.11
C ILE A 254 20.02 2.27 -10.29
N TYR A 255 19.93 1.77 -9.06
CA TYR A 255 18.83 2.10 -8.15
C TYR A 255 18.77 3.60 -7.86
N ALA A 256 19.90 4.25 -7.61
CA ALA A 256 19.98 5.69 -7.41
C ALA A 256 19.47 6.47 -8.63
N ALA A 257 19.84 6.02 -9.84
CA ALA A 257 19.35 6.59 -11.09
C ALA A 257 17.82 6.46 -11.25
N VAL A 258 17.25 5.32 -10.85
CA VAL A 258 15.80 5.09 -10.88
C VAL A 258 15.08 6.00 -9.87
N VAL A 259 15.62 6.15 -8.66
CA VAL A 259 15.05 7.03 -7.61
C VAL A 259 15.12 8.50 -8.01
N ASP A 260 16.22 8.94 -8.63
CA ASP A 260 16.34 10.31 -9.16
C ASP A 260 15.32 10.55 -10.30
N GLY A 261 15.15 9.58 -11.21
CA GLY A 261 14.10 9.66 -12.24
C GLY A 261 12.69 9.76 -11.65
N LEU A 262 12.41 9.02 -10.59
CA LEU A 262 11.17 9.12 -9.84
C LEU A 262 10.99 10.51 -9.21
N ASP A 263 12.04 11.08 -8.61
CA ASP A 263 12.00 12.42 -8.02
C ASP A 263 11.70 13.48 -9.08
N GLN A 264 12.34 13.38 -10.26
CA GLN A 264 12.07 14.30 -11.38
C GLN A 264 10.61 14.21 -11.85
N ALA A 265 10.07 12.99 -11.96
CA ALA A 265 8.67 12.76 -12.34
C ALA A 265 7.68 13.37 -11.34
N ILE A 266 7.92 13.18 -10.04
CA ILE A 266 7.11 13.82 -8.98
C ILE A 266 7.25 15.34 -9.06
N GLY A 267 8.48 15.86 -9.25
CA GLY A 267 8.75 17.28 -9.41
C GLY A 267 7.98 17.92 -10.55
N GLN A 268 7.86 17.24 -11.69
CA GLN A 268 7.06 17.70 -12.83
C GLN A 268 5.59 17.85 -12.46
N VAL A 269 4.99 16.89 -11.77
CA VAL A 269 3.58 16.99 -11.35
C VAL A 269 3.38 18.11 -10.32
N LEU A 270 4.30 18.28 -9.37
CA LEU A 270 4.24 19.39 -8.40
C LEU A 270 4.32 20.76 -9.10
N ALA A 271 5.24 20.92 -10.06
CA ALA A 271 5.34 22.14 -10.86
C ALA A 271 4.07 22.41 -11.69
N THR A 272 3.38 21.35 -12.14
CA THR A 272 2.09 21.50 -12.83
C THR A 272 1.02 22.06 -11.89
N LEU A 273 0.95 21.61 -10.63
CA LEU A 273 0.00 22.16 -9.65
C LEU A 273 0.25 23.64 -9.39
N GLU A 274 1.52 24.04 -9.28
CA GLU A 274 1.90 25.45 -9.10
C GLU A 274 1.54 26.28 -10.33
N SER A 275 1.83 25.81 -11.55
CA SER A 275 1.53 26.52 -12.80
C SER A 275 0.03 26.67 -13.04
N GLU A 276 -0.77 25.69 -12.61
CA GLU A 276 -2.24 25.74 -12.65
C GLU A 276 -2.83 26.56 -11.48
N GLY A 277 -2.02 26.97 -10.50
CA GLY A 277 -2.43 27.77 -9.34
C GLY A 277 -3.33 27.01 -8.37
N ILE A 278 -3.17 25.68 -8.25
CA ILE A 278 -4.01 24.80 -7.43
C ILE A 278 -3.24 24.05 -6.35
N ASP A 279 -1.97 24.38 -6.13
CA ASP A 279 -1.13 23.75 -5.10
C ASP A 279 -1.68 23.95 -3.68
N GLU A 280 -2.27 25.13 -3.37
CA GLU A 280 -2.93 25.39 -2.08
C GLU A 280 -4.28 24.67 -1.93
N GLU A 281 -4.92 24.31 -3.03
CA GLU A 281 -6.19 23.60 -3.09
C GLU A 281 -6.02 22.07 -3.15
N THR A 282 -4.78 21.55 -3.05
CA THR A 282 -4.49 20.13 -3.27
C THR A 282 -3.90 19.49 -2.02
N ILE A 283 -4.52 18.39 -1.58
CA ILE A 283 -3.96 17.48 -0.58
C ILE A 283 -3.04 16.50 -1.31
N ILE A 284 -1.80 16.38 -0.86
CA ILE A 284 -0.83 15.44 -1.41
C ILE A 284 -0.42 14.46 -0.31
N LEU A 285 -0.57 13.17 -0.55
CA LEU A 285 0.00 12.09 0.24
C LEU A 285 1.11 11.42 -0.57
N PHE A 286 2.27 11.25 0.03
CA PHE A 286 3.39 10.48 -0.50
C PHE A 286 3.69 9.31 0.43
N SER A 287 3.89 8.10 -0.11
CA SER A 287 4.33 6.94 0.66
C SER A 287 4.95 5.87 -0.22
N SER A 288 5.87 5.06 0.35
CA SER A 288 6.22 3.76 -0.22
C SER A 288 5.15 2.71 0.11
N ASP A 289 4.97 1.71 -0.76
CA ASP A 289 3.99 0.65 -0.54
C ASP A 289 4.48 -0.47 0.40
N ASN A 290 5.79 -0.61 0.57
CA ASN A 290 6.46 -1.46 1.56
C ASN A 290 7.90 -0.97 1.76
N GLY A 291 8.62 -1.59 2.66
CA GLY A 291 10.05 -1.32 2.82
C GLY A 291 10.85 -1.70 1.59
N GLY A 292 11.99 -1.07 1.41
CA GLY A 292 12.86 -1.28 0.25
C GLY A 292 13.30 -2.73 0.08
N ALA A 293 13.34 -3.17 -1.18
CA ALA A 293 13.79 -4.51 -1.55
C ALA A 293 15.32 -4.56 -1.66
N ALA A 294 15.97 -4.99 -0.60
CA ALA A 294 17.42 -5.19 -0.62
C ALA A 294 17.85 -6.45 -1.39
N TYR A 295 16.93 -7.40 -1.63
CA TYR A 295 17.21 -8.71 -2.21
C TYR A 295 16.94 -8.79 -3.73
N ALA A 296 15.93 -8.14 -4.25
CA ALA A 296 15.50 -8.27 -5.65
C ALA A 296 16.31 -7.37 -6.60
N GLY A 297 17.58 -7.71 -6.82
CA GLY A 297 18.50 -6.86 -7.57
C GLY A 297 19.20 -5.82 -6.70
N GLY A 298 18.81 -5.71 -5.47
CA GLY A 298 19.56 -5.01 -4.42
C GLY A 298 19.63 -3.52 -4.51
N GLY A 299 19.63 -2.57 -4.09
CA GLY A 299 19.75 -1.13 -4.26
C GLY A 299 19.19 -0.36 -3.08
N ALA A 300 18.09 -0.87 -2.52
CA ALA A 300 17.39 -0.19 -1.44
C ALA A 300 18.14 -0.26 -0.09
N ASP A 301 17.99 0.80 0.72
CA ASP A 301 18.52 0.89 2.07
C ASP A 301 17.39 1.22 3.07
N ASN A 302 17.16 0.31 4.01
CA ASN A 302 16.17 0.51 5.08
C ASN A 302 16.81 0.96 6.40
N PHE A 303 18.11 1.25 6.42
CA PHE A 303 18.81 1.63 7.65
C PHE A 303 18.16 2.87 8.31
N PRO A 304 18.03 2.93 9.64
CA PRO A 304 18.50 1.97 10.65
C PRO A 304 17.48 0.87 11.00
N LEU A 305 16.37 0.80 10.26
CA LEU A 305 15.30 -0.14 10.50
C LEU A 305 15.69 -1.56 10.06
N ARG A 306 15.29 -2.54 10.86
CA ARG A 306 15.58 -3.95 10.60
C ARG A 306 14.72 -4.51 9.47
N GLY A 307 15.30 -5.34 8.59
CA GLY A 307 14.59 -6.05 7.53
C GLY A 307 14.29 -5.18 6.30
N GLY A 308 13.34 -5.62 5.49
CA GLY A 308 12.92 -4.98 4.26
C GLY A 308 11.67 -5.64 3.68
N LYS A 309 11.41 -5.41 2.41
CA LYS A 309 10.26 -6.00 1.70
C LYS A 309 10.08 -7.48 2.01
N GLY A 310 8.86 -7.88 2.33
CA GLY A 310 8.52 -9.26 2.72
C GLY A 310 8.66 -9.56 4.20
N ASP A 311 9.42 -8.76 4.97
CA ASP A 311 9.57 -8.92 6.40
C ASP A 311 8.54 -8.11 7.17
N THR A 312 8.11 -8.59 8.34
CA THR A 312 7.27 -7.81 9.25
C THR A 312 8.06 -7.07 10.33
N TYR A 313 9.37 -6.96 10.18
CA TYR A 313 10.20 -6.03 10.94
C TYR A 313 9.96 -4.58 10.50
N GLU A 314 10.45 -3.62 11.30
CA GLU A 314 10.22 -2.19 11.00
C GLU A 314 10.64 -1.81 9.59
N GLY A 315 11.81 -2.28 9.10
CA GLY A 315 12.29 -1.98 7.75
C GLY A 315 11.44 -2.55 6.61
N GLY A 316 10.56 -3.50 6.89
CA GLY A 316 9.63 -4.04 5.89
C GLY A 316 8.25 -3.36 5.89
N ILE A 317 7.85 -2.79 7.03
CA ILE A 317 6.48 -2.27 7.23
C ILE A 317 6.40 -0.80 7.62
N ARG A 318 7.42 -0.21 8.23
CA ARG A 318 7.48 1.22 8.50
C ARG A 318 8.13 1.92 7.31
N VAL A 319 7.32 2.67 6.59
CA VAL A 319 7.71 3.27 5.32
C VAL A 319 7.83 4.79 5.43
N ILE A 320 8.59 5.40 4.53
CA ILE A 320 8.61 6.85 4.42
C ILE A 320 7.25 7.35 3.94
N ALA A 321 6.72 8.37 4.62
CA ALA A 321 5.47 8.98 4.23
C ALA A 321 5.41 10.45 4.65
N ALA A 322 4.75 11.27 3.82
CA ALA A 322 4.50 12.68 4.07
C ALA A 322 3.10 13.06 3.58
N MET A 323 2.51 14.06 4.24
CA MET A 323 1.26 14.67 3.82
C MET A 323 1.43 16.18 3.71
N LYS A 324 1.07 16.76 2.55
CA LYS A 324 1.16 18.19 2.31
C LYS A 324 -0.22 18.74 1.96
N TRP A 325 -0.61 19.82 2.62
CA TRP A 325 -1.74 20.65 2.24
C TRP A 325 -1.43 22.09 2.64
N LYS A 326 -0.97 22.88 1.70
CA LYS A 326 -0.47 24.24 1.91
C LYS A 326 -1.52 25.12 2.59
N GLY A 327 -1.13 25.79 3.66
CA GLY A 327 -2.04 26.63 4.45
C GLY A 327 -3.05 25.89 5.35
N LYS A 328 -3.04 24.55 5.37
CA LYS A 328 -3.89 23.70 6.24
C LYS A 328 -3.11 22.75 7.13
N ILE A 329 -1.94 22.33 6.70
CA ILE A 329 -0.98 21.53 7.46
C ILE A 329 0.29 22.36 7.65
N ASP A 330 0.81 22.39 8.86
CA ASP A 330 2.02 23.13 9.17
C ASP A 330 3.23 22.53 8.43
N ALA A 331 3.96 23.36 7.70
CA ALA A 331 5.17 22.97 7.01
C ALA A 331 6.25 22.51 8.00
N ASN A 332 7.12 21.59 7.56
CA ASN A 332 8.23 21.05 8.36
C ASN A 332 7.80 20.54 9.75
N SER A 333 6.62 19.97 9.81
CA SER A 333 6.05 19.40 11.03
C SER A 333 6.17 17.87 11.05
N ASN A 334 5.94 17.28 12.24
CA ASN A 334 6.05 15.83 12.42
C ASN A 334 4.85 15.28 13.17
N PHE A 335 4.30 14.16 12.69
CA PHE A 335 3.22 13.42 13.31
C PHE A 335 3.74 12.08 13.80
N SER A 336 3.87 11.94 15.13
CA SER A 336 4.48 10.78 15.78
C SER A 336 3.51 9.66 16.15
N SER A 337 2.22 9.87 15.96
CA SER A 337 1.22 8.82 16.17
C SER A 337 1.33 7.73 15.10
N ILE A 338 1.05 6.49 15.49
CA ILE A 338 0.99 5.39 14.51
C ILE A 338 -0.18 5.64 13.56
N MET A 339 0.14 5.66 12.28
CA MET A 339 -0.80 5.68 11.17
C MET A 339 -0.48 4.53 10.21
N THR A 340 -1.49 3.96 9.59
CA THR A 340 -1.34 2.85 8.65
C THR A 340 -1.96 3.20 7.30
N VAL A 341 -1.62 2.44 6.26
CA VAL A 341 -2.25 2.60 4.94
C VAL A 341 -3.77 2.46 4.99
N MET A 342 -4.32 1.72 5.96
CA MET A 342 -5.78 1.60 6.15
C MET A 342 -6.42 2.91 6.62
N ASP A 343 -5.68 3.73 7.37
CA ASP A 343 -6.14 5.01 7.90
C ASP A 343 -6.26 6.09 6.80
N VAL A 344 -5.66 5.86 5.62
CA VAL A 344 -5.61 6.87 4.53
C VAL A 344 -6.99 7.18 3.98
N PHE A 345 -7.78 6.16 3.62
CA PHE A 345 -9.12 6.40 3.07
C PHE A 345 -10.02 7.22 4.01
N PRO A 346 -10.28 6.82 5.26
CA PRO A 346 -11.12 7.61 6.15
C PRO A 346 -10.54 9.01 6.44
N THR A 347 -9.21 9.17 6.46
CA THR A 347 -8.56 10.46 6.69
C THR A 347 -8.74 11.41 5.51
N LEU A 348 -8.49 10.94 4.28
CA LEU A 348 -8.68 11.76 3.08
C LEU A 348 -10.16 12.09 2.82
N ALA A 349 -11.06 11.12 3.05
CA ALA A 349 -12.49 11.35 2.96
C ALA A 349 -12.97 12.43 3.95
N SER A 350 -12.49 12.38 5.20
CA SER A 350 -12.78 13.38 6.23
C SER A 350 -12.19 14.76 5.87
N ALA A 351 -10.91 14.81 5.45
CA ALA A 351 -10.24 16.06 5.05
C ALA A 351 -10.93 16.73 3.85
N SER A 352 -11.48 15.95 2.95
CA SER A 352 -12.16 16.41 1.73
C SER A 352 -13.67 16.55 1.88
N ASN A 353 -14.22 16.27 3.06
CA ASN A 353 -15.67 16.22 3.31
C ASN A 353 -16.41 15.30 2.31
N VAL A 354 -15.83 14.14 2.01
CA VAL A 354 -16.40 13.11 1.12
C VAL A 354 -17.05 12.03 1.96
N PRO A 355 -18.34 11.71 1.76
CA PRO A 355 -18.99 10.59 2.44
C PRO A 355 -18.38 9.25 2.01
N MET A 356 -18.02 8.42 2.96
CA MET A 356 -17.61 7.05 2.67
C MET A 356 -18.85 6.17 2.42
N LEU A 357 -18.90 5.48 1.30
CA LEU A 357 -20.02 4.65 0.87
C LEU A 357 -19.90 3.17 1.29
N ASN A 358 -18.96 2.87 2.16
CA ASN A 358 -18.69 1.50 2.60
C ASN A 358 -19.89 0.88 3.32
N THR A 359 -20.23 -0.33 2.89
CA THR A 359 -21.25 -1.18 3.57
C THR A 359 -20.61 -2.14 4.58
N LYS A 360 -19.28 -2.36 4.47
CA LYS A 360 -18.49 -3.23 5.33
C LYS A 360 -17.68 -2.40 6.32
N GLU A 361 -17.37 -2.97 7.48
CA GLU A 361 -16.56 -2.31 8.51
C GLU A 361 -15.19 -1.90 7.98
N ILE A 362 -14.87 -0.61 8.12
CA ILE A 362 -13.52 -0.07 7.87
C ILE A 362 -12.64 -0.35 9.09
N TRP A 363 -11.42 -0.77 8.85
CA TRP A 363 -10.43 -0.98 9.90
C TRP A 363 -9.61 0.27 10.19
N GLY A 364 -9.42 1.10 9.17
CA GLY A 364 -8.74 2.38 9.25
C GLY A 364 -9.46 3.39 10.14
N ARG A 365 -8.69 4.32 10.68
CA ARG A 365 -9.16 5.41 11.53
C ARG A 365 -9.09 6.73 10.76
N ASP A 366 -10.00 7.63 11.03
CA ASP A 366 -9.89 9.01 10.59
C ASP A 366 -8.84 9.75 11.45
N MET A 367 -7.70 10.05 10.84
CA MET A 367 -6.60 10.76 11.49
C MET A 367 -6.62 12.26 11.18
N TRP A 368 -7.52 12.73 10.30
CA TRP A 368 -7.57 14.15 9.94
C TRP A 368 -7.76 15.10 11.11
N PRO A 369 -8.67 14.86 12.07
CA PRO A 369 -8.80 15.73 13.24
C PRO A 369 -7.50 15.85 14.05
N ALA A 370 -6.76 14.75 14.20
CA ALA A 370 -5.50 14.73 14.92
C ALA A 370 -4.39 15.46 14.14
N ILE A 371 -4.31 15.26 12.84
CA ILE A 371 -3.34 15.94 11.94
C ILE A 371 -3.62 17.45 11.94
N ARG A 372 -4.88 17.85 11.67
CA ARG A 372 -5.30 19.25 11.63
C ARG A 372 -5.01 20.00 12.94
N ASP A 373 -5.26 19.35 14.07
CA ASP A 373 -5.10 19.96 15.41
C ASP A 373 -3.68 19.75 15.96
N SER A 374 -2.75 19.16 15.20
CA SER A 374 -1.37 18.81 15.61
C SER A 374 -1.33 18.06 16.94
N LYS A 375 -2.20 17.05 17.10
CA LYS A 375 -2.33 16.27 18.33
C LYS A 375 -1.97 14.81 18.12
N ASP A 376 -1.13 14.29 18.98
CA ASP A 376 -0.87 12.86 19.03
C ASP A 376 -2.07 12.07 19.56
N VAL A 377 -2.31 10.91 18.96
CA VAL A 377 -3.34 9.96 19.33
C VAL A 377 -2.76 8.56 19.50
N SER A 378 -3.20 7.85 20.51
CA SER A 378 -2.81 6.45 20.71
C SER A 378 -3.64 5.50 19.84
N LEU A 379 -3.08 4.32 19.57
CA LEU A 379 -3.82 3.25 18.94
C LEU A 379 -5.01 2.82 19.81
N SER A 380 -6.18 2.78 19.21
CA SER A 380 -7.40 2.26 19.86
C SER A 380 -7.48 0.73 19.80
N LYS A 381 -6.76 0.11 18.86
CA LYS A 381 -6.67 -1.34 18.64
C LYS A 381 -5.28 -1.68 18.07
N GLU A 382 -4.85 -2.93 18.25
CA GLU A 382 -3.57 -3.37 17.71
C GLU A 382 -3.59 -3.40 16.18
N VAL A 383 -2.39 -3.25 15.59
CA VAL A 383 -2.13 -3.40 14.16
C VAL A 383 -1.51 -4.77 13.90
N TYR A 384 -1.91 -5.40 12.80
CA TYR A 384 -1.45 -6.72 12.40
C TYR A 384 -1.03 -6.71 10.94
N PHE A 385 0.09 -7.35 10.64
CA PHE A 385 0.53 -7.60 9.27
C PHE A 385 1.07 -9.02 9.12
N ALA A 386 1.03 -9.51 7.89
CA ALA A 386 1.60 -10.80 7.54
C ALA A 386 2.16 -10.78 6.13
N SER A 387 3.08 -11.70 5.88
CA SER A 387 3.61 -11.99 4.56
C SER A 387 4.02 -13.46 4.52
N GLU A 388 3.77 -14.11 3.41
CA GLU A 388 4.40 -15.37 3.07
C GLU A 388 5.54 -15.05 2.09
N THR A 389 6.78 -15.29 2.51
CA THR A 389 7.97 -15.11 1.66
C THR A 389 8.43 -16.47 1.14
N PRO A 390 7.88 -16.90 0.03
CA PRO A 390 7.97 -18.28 -0.42
C PRO A 390 9.38 -18.67 -0.91
N ASN A 391 10.15 -17.70 -1.38
CA ASN A 391 11.53 -17.92 -1.81
C ASN A 391 12.44 -18.40 -0.65
N TYR A 392 11.96 -18.24 0.59
CA TYR A 392 12.73 -18.56 1.80
C TYR A 392 12.04 -19.58 2.70
N GLY A 393 10.86 -20.08 2.30
CA GLY A 393 10.10 -21.02 3.14
C GLY A 393 9.68 -20.43 4.48
N GLU A 394 9.59 -19.10 4.57
CA GLU A 394 9.25 -18.40 5.80
C GLU A 394 7.90 -17.70 5.68
N PHE A 395 7.23 -17.66 6.81
CA PHE A 395 5.98 -16.97 6.98
C PHE A 395 6.14 -15.97 8.13
N HIS A 396 5.96 -14.70 7.84
CA HIS A 396 6.11 -13.61 8.78
C HIS A 396 4.75 -13.09 9.23
N THR A 397 4.57 -12.92 10.55
CA THR A 397 3.41 -12.20 11.10
C THR A 397 3.85 -11.28 12.20
N THR A 398 3.12 -10.18 12.37
CA THR A 398 3.34 -9.27 13.49
C THR A 398 2.04 -8.77 14.07
N VAL A 399 2.08 -8.44 15.37
CA VAL A 399 1.09 -7.62 16.05
C VAL A 399 1.81 -6.55 16.86
N PHE A 400 1.34 -5.33 16.81
CA PHE A 400 1.93 -4.24 17.59
C PHE A 400 0.90 -3.22 18.08
N ASN A 401 1.28 -2.51 19.12
CA ASN A 401 0.61 -1.35 19.65
C ASN A 401 1.63 -0.19 19.81
N ASP A 402 1.26 0.89 20.48
CA ASP A 402 2.14 2.04 20.66
C ASP A 402 3.50 1.69 21.28
N LYS A 403 3.63 0.58 21.99
CA LYS A 403 4.83 0.22 22.75
C LYS A 403 5.45 -1.11 22.37
N TRP A 404 4.64 -2.16 22.28
CA TRP A 404 5.10 -3.52 22.12
C TRP A 404 4.82 -4.05 20.71
N LYS A 405 5.78 -4.76 20.14
CA LYS A 405 5.67 -5.45 18.87
C LYS A 405 6.16 -6.88 19.03
N LEU A 406 5.32 -7.84 18.65
CA LEU A 406 5.70 -9.23 18.49
C LEU A 406 5.84 -9.54 17.01
N VAL A 407 7.02 -9.99 16.61
CA VAL A 407 7.27 -10.60 15.30
C VAL A 407 7.33 -12.11 15.47
N GLN A 408 6.54 -12.81 14.70
CA GLN A 408 6.53 -14.27 14.67
C GLN A 408 7.02 -14.72 13.28
N VAL A 409 8.15 -15.41 13.26
CA VAL A 409 8.72 -16.02 12.06
C VAL A 409 8.48 -17.52 12.12
N ILE A 410 7.78 -18.04 11.12
CA ILE A 410 7.49 -19.48 11.01
C ILE A 410 8.28 -20.01 9.82
N THR A 411 9.19 -20.94 10.09
CA THR A 411 9.90 -21.68 9.06
C THR A 411 9.37 -23.09 9.00
N SER A 412 9.12 -23.59 7.80
CA SER A 412 8.66 -24.96 7.60
C SER A 412 9.62 -25.72 6.69
N SER A 413 9.95 -26.94 7.12
CA SER A 413 10.64 -27.94 6.30
C SER A 413 9.74 -29.17 6.16
N LEU A 414 10.15 -30.14 5.36
CA LEU A 414 9.43 -31.41 5.24
C LEU A 414 9.28 -32.18 6.56
N LEU A 415 10.09 -31.85 7.55
CA LEU A 415 10.18 -32.64 8.80
C LEU A 415 9.86 -31.81 10.06
N GLU A 416 9.91 -30.48 9.97
CA GLU A 416 9.79 -29.62 11.15
C GLU A 416 9.20 -28.27 10.83
N ILE A 417 8.35 -27.77 11.71
CA ILE A 417 7.89 -26.39 11.74
C ILE A 417 8.48 -25.71 12.97
N ASN A 418 9.26 -24.68 12.74
CA ASN A 418 9.81 -23.87 13.81
C ASN A 418 9.07 -22.53 13.87
N VAL A 419 8.75 -22.09 15.10
CA VAL A 419 8.09 -20.81 15.36
C VAL A 419 9.00 -19.99 16.26
N ASP A 420 9.61 -18.95 15.70
CA ASP A 420 10.43 -17.99 16.43
C ASP A 420 9.60 -16.76 16.78
N ASN A 421 9.42 -16.51 18.07
CA ASN A 421 8.72 -15.36 18.61
C ASN A 421 9.72 -14.33 19.11
N GLN A 422 9.72 -13.13 18.53
CA GLN A 422 10.61 -12.04 18.88
C GLN A 422 9.79 -10.86 19.38
N LEU A 423 10.06 -10.38 20.60
CA LEU A 423 9.35 -9.28 21.23
C LEU A 423 10.22 -8.04 21.35
N PHE A 424 9.71 -6.90 20.91
CA PHE A 424 10.41 -5.62 20.91
C PHE A 424 9.62 -4.54 21.62
N ASN A 425 10.32 -3.60 22.24
CA ASN A 425 9.75 -2.34 22.71
C ASN A 425 10.07 -1.26 21.68
N ILE A 426 9.18 -1.04 20.72
CA ILE A 426 9.39 -0.16 19.57
C ILE A 426 9.50 1.34 19.93
N ASN A 427 9.19 1.74 21.17
CA ASN A 427 9.42 3.11 21.62
C ASN A 427 10.88 3.37 22.02
N THR A 428 11.57 2.32 22.52
CA THR A 428 12.96 2.44 23.00
C THR A 428 13.96 1.72 22.11
N ASP A 429 13.47 0.85 21.24
CA ASP A 429 14.23 0.05 20.28
C ASP A 429 13.45 -0.04 18.96
N PRO A 430 13.29 1.10 18.25
CA PRO A 430 12.58 1.10 16.96
C PRO A 430 13.32 0.31 15.86
N ASN A 431 14.57 -0.05 16.09
CA ASN A 431 15.40 -0.82 15.17
C ASN A 431 15.36 -2.32 15.42
N GLU A 432 14.64 -2.77 16.47
CA GLU A 432 14.40 -4.18 16.79
C GLU A 432 15.68 -5.00 17.02
N TYR A 433 16.69 -4.38 17.66
CA TYR A 433 17.96 -5.05 17.96
C TYR A 433 17.91 -5.93 19.21
N LYS A 434 17.00 -5.64 20.15
CA LYS A 434 16.93 -6.30 21.44
C LYS A 434 15.66 -7.15 21.59
N ASN A 435 15.79 -8.44 21.30
CA ASN A 435 14.69 -9.37 21.55
C ASN A 435 14.45 -9.56 23.06
N LEU A 436 13.26 -9.22 23.51
CA LEU A 436 12.81 -9.28 24.91
C LEU A 436 11.89 -10.48 25.20
N ALA A 437 11.73 -11.41 24.26
CA ALA A 437 10.79 -12.55 24.39
C ALA A 437 11.06 -13.39 25.64
N SER A 438 12.31 -13.70 25.91
CA SER A 438 12.71 -14.48 27.11
C SER A 438 12.42 -13.76 28.43
N LYS A 439 12.44 -12.43 28.42
CA LYS A 439 12.17 -11.59 29.60
C LYS A 439 10.67 -11.47 29.91
N TYR A 440 9.82 -11.52 28.86
CA TYR A 440 8.38 -11.30 29.00
C TYR A 440 7.54 -12.45 28.39
N PRO A 441 7.73 -13.72 28.81
CA PRO A 441 7.11 -14.88 28.17
C PRO A 441 5.57 -14.84 28.18
N LYS A 442 4.94 -14.32 29.23
CA LYS A 442 3.48 -14.15 29.30
C LYS A 442 2.94 -13.13 28.30
N LEU A 443 3.70 -12.06 28.04
CA LEU A 443 3.31 -11.08 27.02
C LEU A 443 3.44 -11.66 25.62
N VAL A 444 4.49 -12.45 25.37
CA VAL A 444 4.67 -13.19 24.12
C VAL A 444 3.48 -14.12 23.87
N GLU A 445 3.10 -14.92 24.86
CA GLU A 445 1.95 -15.83 24.76
C GLU A 445 0.65 -15.08 24.44
N LEU A 446 0.37 -13.96 25.13
CA LEU A 446 -0.79 -13.12 24.89
C LEU A 446 -0.81 -12.55 23.46
N MET A 447 0.32 -12.01 22.99
CA MET A 447 0.41 -11.41 21.65
C MET A 447 0.37 -12.49 20.55
N ALA A 448 0.98 -13.64 20.76
CA ALA A 448 0.89 -14.78 19.85
C ALA A 448 -0.55 -15.31 19.72
N ASP A 449 -1.31 -15.33 20.84
CA ASP A 449 -2.74 -15.67 20.81
C ASP A 449 -3.55 -14.67 19.98
N LYS A 450 -3.24 -13.38 20.07
CA LYS A 450 -3.86 -12.34 19.24
C LYS A 450 -3.56 -12.54 17.76
N ILE A 451 -2.31 -12.83 17.38
CA ILE A 451 -1.95 -13.17 15.99
C ILE A 451 -2.77 -14.37 15.51
N ARG A 452 -2.86 -15.43 16.31
CA ARG A 452 -3.59 -16.64 15.95
C ARG A 452 -5.07 -16.34 15.68
N ARG A 453 -5.72 -15.54 16.53
CA ARG A 453 -7.13 -15.14 16.35
C ARG A 453 -7.31 -14.28 15.11
N TRP A 454 -6.42 -13.32 14.88
CA TRP A 454 -6.46 -12.47 13.70
C TRP A 454 -6.28 -13.30 12.42
N ARG A 455 -5.34 -14.25 12.39
CA ARG A 455 -5.14 -15.15 11.24
C ARG A 455 -6.38 -15.98 10.89
N ALA A 456 -7.21 -16.32 11.87
CA ALA A 456 -8.45 -17.04 11.66
C ALA A 456 -9.52 -16.23 10.91
N LEU A 457 -9.33 -14.92 10.75
CA LEU A 457 -10.24 -14.03 10.00
C LEU A 457 -9.97 -14.05 8.49
N HIS A 458 -8.89 -14.72 8.04
CA HIS A 458 -8.59 -14.83 6.61
C HIS A 458 -9.68 -15.65 5.91
N PRO A 459 -10.32 -15.12 4.85
CA PRO A 459 -11.36 -15.84 4.14
C PRO A 459 -10.80 -17.09 3.45
N ILE A 460 -11.61 -18.14 3.33
CA ILE A 460 -11.24 -19.40 2.67
C ILE A 460 -10.82 -19.15 1.21
N SER A 461 -11.49 -18.20 0.55
CA SER A 461 -11.23 -17.78 -0.82
C SER A 461 -10.02 -16.84 -0.99
N GLY A 462 -9.30 -16.53 0.09
CA GLY A 462 -8.19 -15.58 0.02
C GLY A 462 -7.01 -16.06 -0.82
N ILE A 463 -6.23 -15.11 -1.32
CA ILE A 463 -5.04 -15.37 -2.13
C ILE A 463 -3.97 -16.05 -1.26
N ARG A 464 -3.36 -17.08 -1.82
CA ARG A 464 -2.19 -17.78 -1.27
C ARG A 464 -1.01 -17.63 -2.20
N ALA A 465 0.19 -17.69 -1.65
CA ALA A 465 1.39 -17.65 -2.45
C ALA A 465 1.41 -18.79 -3.48
N GLN A 466 1.44 -18.44 -4.73
CA GLN A 466 1.59 -19.34 -5.86
C GLN A 466 2.68 -18.77 -6.77
N LEU A 467 3.92 -18.93 -6.38
CA LEU A 467 5.07 -18.30 -7.03
C LEU A 467 5.42 -18.88 -8.39
N VAL A 468 4.96 -20.10 -8.65
CA VAL A 468 5.26 -20.79 -9.90
C VAL A 468 3.96 -20.92 -10.68
N PRO A 469 3.96 -20.59 -11.97
CA PRO A 469 2.78 -20.77 -12.79
C PRO A 469 2.36 -22.24 -12.85
N PRO A 470 1.06 -22.54 -12.99
CA PRO A 470 0.59 -23.90 -13.19
C PRO A 470 1.26 -24.55 -14.41
N PRO A 471 1.47 -25.88 -14.39
CA PRO A 471 2.02 -26.56 -15.55
C PRO A 471 1.22 -26.28 -16.82
N GLY A 472 1.93 -25.84 -17.87
CA GLY A 472 1.31 -25.51 -19.16
C GLY A 472 0.76 -24.09 -19.28
N TRP A 473 0.78 -23.31 -18.23
CA TRP A 473 0.41 -21.89 -18.29
C TRP A 473 1.29 -21.12 -19.28
N ARG A 474 0.68 -20.19 -20.02
CA ARG A 474 1.37 -19.27 -20.92
C ARG A 474 0.80 -17.88 -20.72
N ALA A 475 1.64 -16.86 -20.66
CA ALA A 475 1.19 -15.49 -20.71
C ALA A 475 0.46 -15.22 -22.04
N PRO A 476 -0.60 -14.43 -22.06
CA PRO A 476 -1.17 -13.90 -23.29
C PRO A 476 -0.14 -13.01 -23.99
N LYS A 477 -0.34 -12.75 -25.29
CA LYS A 477 0.51 -11.77 -26.00
C LYS A 477 0.20 -10.33 -25.59
N ASP A 478 -1.03 -10.12 -25.13
CA ASP A 478 -1.58 -8.85 -24.75
C ASP A 478 -2.52 -9.06 -23.56
N TRP A 479 -2.22 -8.39 -22.44
CA TRP A 479 -2.98 -8.57 -21.21
C TRP A 479 -4.38 -7.97 -21.25
N THR A 480 -4.65 -6.98 -22.11
CA THR A 480 -6.03 -6.49 -22.27
C THR A 480 -6.95 -7.52 -22.92
N SER A 481 -6.41 -8.36 -23.81
CA SER A 481 -7.17 -9.44 -24.45
C SER A 481 -7.39 -10.66 -23.54
N TYR A 482 -6.73 -10.71 -22.38
CA TYR A 482 -6.88 -11.80 -21.40
C TYR A 482 -8.07 -11.60 -20.46
N THR A 483 -8.60 -10.39 -20.39
CA THR A 483 -9.63 -10.00 -19.43
C THR A 483 -11.00 -10.55 -19.83
N ILE A 484 -11.70 -11.20 -18.89
CA ILE A 484 -13.08 -11.68 -19.08
C ILE A 484 -14.03 -10.48 -18.89
N PRO A 485 -14.89 -10.16 -19.89
CA PRO A 485 -15.84 -9.06 -19.80
C PRO A 485 -16.90 -9.26 -18.70
N LEU A 486 -17.46 -8.17 -18.17
CA LEU A 486 -18.49 -8.19 -17.12
C LEU A 486 -19.72 -9.03 -17.49
N ASN A 487 -20.12 -9.02 -18.76
CA ASN A 487 -21.28 -9.77 -19.24
C ASN A 487 -21.05 -11.30 -19.39
N GLU A 488 -19.81 -11.74 -19.22
CA GLU A 488 -19.42 -13.16 -19.28
C GLU A 488 -19.21 -13.76 -17.89
N LEU A 489 -19.25 -12.96 -16.81
CA LEU A 489 -19.15 -13.46 -15.44
C LEU A 489 -20.38 -14.29 -15.08
N GLN A 490 -20.19 -15.55 -14.68
CA GLN A 490 -21.28 -16.47 -14.39
C GLN A 490 -21.53 -16.69 -12.90
N ASP A 491 -20.49 -16.65 -12.05
CA ASP A 491 -20.56 -16.89 -10.60
C ASP A 491 -19.25 -16.54 -9.87
N ASP A 492 -19.24 -16.64 -8.54
CA ASP A 492 -18.05 -16.42 -7.70
C ASP A 492 -16.90 -17.39 -8.02
N ALA A 493 -17.16 -18.56 -8.58
CA ALA A 493 -16.13 -19.52 -8.97
C ALA A 493 -15.31 -18.99 -10.17
N SER A 494 -15.93 -18.22 -11.06
CA SER A 494 -15.24 -17.55 -12.17
C SER A 494 -14.27 -16.47 -11.71
N LEU A 495 -14.49 -15.91 -10.51
CA LEU A 495 -13.62 -14.92 -9.88
C LEU A 495 -12.37 -15.53 -9.23
N GLY A 496 -12.18 -16.84 -9.33
CA GLY A 496 -11.05 -17.54 -8.70
C GLY A 496 -11.16 -17.66 -7.17
N PHE A 497 -12.29 -17.26 -6.59
CA PHE A 497 -12.56 -17.44 -5.17
C PHE A 497 -13.09 -18.85 -4.91
N GLY A 498 -12.32 -19.74 -4.35
CA GLY A 498 -12.87 -20.97 -3.80
C GLY A 498 -12.20 -22.31 -4.09
N ALA A 499 -11.32 -22.42 -5.07
CA ALA A 499 -10.83 -23.75 -5.49
C ALA A 499 -9.60 -24.27 -4.74
N HIS A 500 -8.76 -23.45 -4.13
CA HIS A 500 -7.44 -23.88 -3.61
C HIS A 500 -7.23 -23.71 -2.09
N ALA A 501 -8.15 -23.07 -1.40
CA ALA A 501 -7.99 -22.77 0.03
C ALA A 501 -7.98 -24.02 0.94
N HIS A 502 -8.66 -25.08 0.56
CA HIS A 502 -8.78 -26.28 1.40
C HIS A 502 -7.45 -27.01 1.61
N GLN A 503 -6.57 -27.05 0.63
CA GLN A 503 -5.35 -27.86 0.71
C GLN A 503 -4.28 -27.26 1.62
N ILE A 504 -4.15 -25.93 1.64
CA ILE A 504 -3.10 -25.25 2.43
C ILE A 504 -3.58 -24.95 3.85
N LEU A 505 -4.86 -24.64 4.04
CA LEU A 505 -5.43 -24.51 5.38
C LEU A 505 -5.30 -25.82 6.16
N ASP A 506 -5.60 -26.94 5.51
CA ASP A 506 -5.38 -28.28 6.09
C ASP A 506 -3.92 -28.53 6.47
N TYR A 507 -2.97 -28.04 5.68
CA TYR A 507 -1.54 -28.18 5.96
C TYR A 507 -1.09 -27.34 7.17
N LEU A 508 -1.51 -26.08 7.25
CA LEU A 508 -1.19 -25.19 8.37
C LEU A 508 -1.91 -25.58 9.67
N ILE A 509 -3.01 -26.30 9.56
CA ILE A 509 -3.87 -26.71 10.68
C ILE A 509 -3.50 -28.09 11.21
N LYS A 510 -3.11 -29.04 10.37
CA LYS A 510 -2.81 -30.43 10.78
C LYS A 510 -1.63 -30.57 11.72
N ASP A 511 -0.70 -29.62 11.73
CA ASP A 511 0.64 -29.91 12.22
C ASP A 511 0.96 -29.50 13.66
N HIS A 512 0.02 -28.94 14.42
CA HIS A 512 0.36 -28.50 15.79
C HIS A 512 -0.64 -28.92 16.88
N GLY A 513 -1.48 -29.91 16.63
CA GLY A 513 -2.50 -30.36 17.63
C GLY A 513 -3.44 -29.19 18.00
N ARG A 514 -3.61 -28.23 17.11
CA ARG A 514 -4.33 -26.99 17.35
C ARG A 514 -5.78 -27.12 16.96
N ILE A 515 -6.60 -26.66 17.84
CA ILE A 515 -8.04 -26.60 17.74
C ILE A 515 -8.42 -25.73 16.55
N ILE A 516 -9.06 -26.33 15.55
CA ILE A 516 -9.69 -25.62 14.44
C ILE A 516 -10.97 -25.05 14.98
N TYR A 517 -11.12 -23.75 14.89
CA TYR A 517 -12.41 -23.11 15.11
C TYR A 517 -13.18 -23.15 13.79
N ASP A 518 -14.27 -23.87 13.78
CA ASP A 518 -15.25 -23.85 12.68
C ASP A 518 -16.09 -22.57 12.81
N CYS A 519 -15.50 -21.44 12.44
CA CYS A 519 -16.08 -20.12 12.61
C CYS A 519 -16.33 -19.48 11.26
N LYS A 520 -17.54 -19.00 11.03
CA LYS A 520 -17.85 -18.16 9.88
C LYS A 520 -17.29 -16.75 10.09
N PRO A 521 -16.95 -16.02 9.01
CA PRO A 521 -16.61 -14.61 9.11
C PRO A 521 -17.67 -13.85 9.92
N GLY A 522 -17.25 -13.09 10.94
CA GLY A 522 -18.13 -12.36 11.84
C GLY A 522 -18.56 -13.08 13.13
N ASP A 523 -18.36 -14.38 13.27
CA ASP A 523 -18.74 -15.12 14.49
C ASP A 523 -17.89 -14.73 15.71
N TRP A 524 -16.64 -14.35 15.50
CA TRP A 524 -15.73 -13.85 16.54
C TRP A 524 -16.16 -12.50 17.11
N GLU A 525 -16.60 -11.61 16.24
CA GLU A 525 -17.06 -10.26 16.61
C GLU A 525 -18.33 -10.31 17.45
N GLN A 526 -19.12 -11.38 17.29
CA GLN A 526 -20.36 -11.62 18.02
C GLN A 526 -20.20 -12.54 19.24
N GLY A 527 -18.95 -12.96 19.57
CA GLY A 527 -18.70 -13.91 20.67
C GLY A 527 -19.27 -15.31 20.45
N LYS A 528 -19.64 -15.66 19.21
CA LYS A 528 -20.28 -16.94 18.88
C LYS A 528 -19.26 -18.06 18.60
N CYS A 529 -17.99 -17.70 18.44
CA CYS A 529 -16.95 -18.67 18.17
C CYS A 529 -16.42 -19.27 19.47
N ILE A 530 -16.86 -20.46 19.79
CA ILE A 530 -16.44 -21.20 21.00
C ILE A 530 -15.35 -22.20 20.60
N ALA A 531 -14.21 -22.18 21.31
CA ALA A 531 -13.18 -23.21 21.13
C ALA A 531 -13.79 -24.61 21.36
N PRO A 532 -13.61 -25.56 20.43
CA PRO A 532 -14.01 -26.94 20.71
C PRO A 532 -13.26 -27.45 21.95
N LYS A 533 -13.95 -28.19 22.82
CA LYS A 533 -13.32 -28.82 23.96
C LYS A 533 -12.20 -29.74 23.46
N LYS A 534 -11.03 -29.73 24.16
CA LYS A 534 -9.96 -30.69 23.88
C LYS A 534 -10.55 -32.11 23.78
N PRO A 535 -10.20 -32.89 22.73
CA PRO A 535 -10.54 -34.29 22.74
C PRO A 535 -9.91 -34.94 23.99
N GLU A 536 -10.70 -35.63 24.76
CA GLU A 536 -10.19 -36.46 25.85
C GLU A 536 -9.24 -37.49 25.23
N ASN A 537 -8.01 -37.52 25.73
CA ASN A 537 -7.01 -38.52 25.34
C ASN A 537 -7.59 -39.93 25.48
N HIS A 538 -7.96 -40.54 24.38
CA HIS A 538 -8.05 -42.00 24.36
C HIS A 538 -6.62 -42.56 24.30
N GLN A 539 -6.16 -43.01 25.46
CA GLN A 539 -5.03 -43.90 25.54
C GLN A 539 -5.38 -45.20 24.78
N HIS A 540 -4.65 -45.46 23.72
CA HIS A 540 -4.29 -46.82 23.28
C HIS A 540 -2.89 -46.81 22.66
#